data_85a139ffb7a0a5eb5b8139bfedbf9207
#
_entry.id   85a139ffb7a0a5eb5b8139bfedbf9207
#
_cell.length_a   1.000
_cell.length_b   1.000
_cell.length_c   1.000
_cell.angle_alpha   90.00
_cell.angle_beta   90.00
_cell.angle_gamma   90.00
#
_symmetry.space_group_name_H-M   'P 1'
#
loop_
_entity.id
_entity.type
_entity.pdbx_description
1 polymer ?
#
loop_
_entity_poly.entity_id
_entity_poly.type
_entity_poly.pdbx_seq_one_letter_code
_entity_poly.pdbx_strand_id
1 'polypeptide(L)'
;NYAPGGVKVFSADTLEQVADVPSTYGSAGQRSKVVGLADAPGNRFVWSLFDAGEIWVGDFTDAAKPKIQKFENIGTQPYDGLITPNGRYYMAGLFGEDGMALVDLWHPEQGARRILSGYGKGEEKLPVYKMPHLRGWAVAGKYAYVPAIGRHEVLVLDMETWQEAGRIKVAGQPVFVIARPDGRQVWVNFAFPDNGNVDVIDVEKRSVVKQLAP
;
A
#
# COMPACT_ATOMS: atom_id res chain seq x y z
N ASN A 1 -10.03 1.63 12.21
CA ASN A 1 -9.99 0.79 13.39
C ASN A 1 -9.60 -0.64 13.03
N TYR A 2 -8.42 -1.09 13.48
CA TYR A 2 -7.92 -2.44 13.19
C TYR A 2 -8.83 -3.52 13.80
N ALA A 3 -9.16 -3.40 15.05
CA ALA A 3 -10.10 -4.29 15.74
C ALA A 3 -11.11 -3.48 16.57
N PRO A 4 -12.40 -3.77 16.48
CA PRO A 4 -13.11 -4.84 15.77
C PRO A 4 -13.32 -4.62 14.27
N GLY A 5 -12.64 -3.67 13.65
CA GLY A 5 -12.80 -3.27 12.25
C GLY A 5 -13.85 -2.21 12.02
N GLY A 6 -13.61 -1.34 11.03
CA GLY A 6 -14.47 -0.24 10.66
C GLY A 6 -13.76 1.10 10.61
N VAL A 7 -14.39 2.08 10.03
CA VAL A 7 -13.93 3.47 9.95
C VAL A 7 -14.89 4.36 10.72
N LYS A 8 -14.35 5.17 11.64
CA LYS A 8 -15.11 6.18 12.37
C LYS A 8 -14.74 7.55 11.88
N VAL A 9 -15.73 8.40 11.69
CA VAL A 9 -15.58 9.76 11.23
C VAL A 9 -15.88 10.71 12.39
N PHE A 10 -15.00 11.65 12.61
CA PHE A 10 -15.15 12.68 13.64
C PHE A 10 -15.12 14.06 12.99
N SER A 11 -15.90 14.99 13.53
CA SER A 11 -15.77 16.41 13.19
C SER A 11 -14.40 16.92 13.65
N ALA A 12 -13.69 17.61 12.77
CA ALA A 12 -12.42 18.24 13.14
C ALA A 12 -12.61 19.44 14.09
N ASP A 13 -13.79 20.06 14.06
CA ASP A 13 -14.09 21.24 14.87
C ASP A 13 -14.54 20.87 16.29
N THR A 14 -15.42 19.87 16.42
CA THR A 14 -16.03 19.50 17.71
C THR A 14 -15.45 18.24 18.32
N LEU A 15 -14.70 17.44 17.54
CA LEU A 15 -14.22 16.11 17.90
C LEU A 15 -15.33 15.09 18.22
N GLU A 16 -16.56 15.40 17.84
CA GLU A 16 -17.68 14.49 18.00
C GLU A 16 -17.72 13.49 16.85
N GLN A 17 -18.13 12.24 17.14
CA GLN A 17 -18.31 11.22 16.12
C GLN A 17 -19.55 11.54 15.28
N VAL A 18 -19.35 11.65 13.96
CA VAL A 18 -20.43 11.97 13.00
C VAL A 18 -20.87 10.74 12.19
N ALA A 19 -20.02 9.73 12.03
CA ALA A 19 -20.40 8.47 11.39
C ALA A 19 -19.59 7.27 11.91
N ASP A 20 -20.18 6.08 11.73
CA ASP A 20 -19.51 4.79 11.95
C ASP A 20 -19.79 3.91 10.71
N VAL A 21 -18.72 3.47 10.07
CA VAL A 21 -18.76 2.60 8.89
C VAL A 21 -18.18 1.24 9.28
N PRO A 22 -19.02 0.28 9.70
CA PRO A 22 -18.54 -1.05 10.05
C PRO A 22 -18.02 -1.78 8.80
N SER A 23 -16.86 -2.42 8.93
CA SER A 23 -16.23 -3.20 7.85
C SER A 23 -16.83 -4.61 7.73
N THR A 24 -18.15 -4.68 7.55
CA THR A 24 -18.89 -5.94 7.50
C THR A 24 -18.81 -6.54 6.10
N TYR A 25 -18.46 -7.81 6.01
CA TYR A 25 -18.33 -8.55 4.76
C TYR A 25 -18.93 -9.95 4.85
N GLY A 26 -19.12 -10.58 3.69
CA GLY A 26 -19.72 -11.92 3.59
C GLY A 26 -21.18 -12.00 4.05
N SER A 27 -21.81 -13.12 3.78
CA SER A 27 -23.24 -13.35 4.13
C SER A 27 -23.47 -13.49 5.63
N ALA A 28 -22.45 -13.91 6.39
CA ALA A 28 -22.52 -14.05 7.84
C ALA A 28 -22.27 -12.74 8.61
N GLY A 29 -22.01 -11.63 7.91
CA GLY A 29 -21.82 -10.32 8.53
C GLY A 29 -20.55 -10.22 9.38
N GLN A 30 -19.51 -10.93 9.01
CA GLN A 30 -18.22 -10.89 9.71
C GLN A 30 -17.58 -9.51 9.59
N ARG A 31 -16.73 -9.13 10.55
CA ARG A 31 -15.96 -7.90 10.50
C ARG A 31 -14.53 -8.15 10.10
N SER A 32 -14.04 -7.31 9.20
CA SER A 32 -12.64 -7.32 8.76
C SER A 32 -11.84 -6.20 9.42
N LYS A 33 -10.58 -6.48 9.71
CA LYS A 33 -9.61 -5.44 10.08
C LYS A 33 -9.48 -4.42 8.96
N VAL A 34 -9.45 -3.14 9.32
CA VAL A 34 -9.18 -2.04 8.39
C VAL A 34 -7.71 -1.69 8.44
N VAL A 35 -7.09 -1.68 7.29
CA VAL A 35 -5.67 -1.35 7.08
C VAL A 35 -5.50 -0.45 5.86
N GLY A 36 -4.34 0.17 5.71
CA GLY A 36 -4.00 0.94 4.51
C GLY A 36 -4.92 2.13 4.22
N LEU A 37 -5.51 2.75 5.26
CA LEU A 37 -6.36 3.92 5.08
C LEU A 37 -5.56 5.10 4.52
N ALA A 38 -6.06 5.69 3.43
CA ALA A 38 -5.47 6.85 2.78
C ALA A 38 -6.51 7.85 2.30
N ASP A 39 -6.13 9.12 2.30
CA ASP A 39 -6.92 10.20 1.73
C ASP A 39 -6.97 10.06 0.20
N ALA A 40 -8.13 10.29 -0.39
CA ALA A 40 -8.33 10.32 -1.83
C ALA A 40 -9.00 11.63 -2.26
N PRO A 41 -8.77 12.11 -3.48
CA PRO A 41 -9.37 13.35 -3.95
C PRO A 41 -10.91 13.34 -3.88
N GLY A 42 -11.51 14.50 -3.62
CA GLY A 42 -12.96 14.69 -3.66
C GLY A 42 -13.69 14.17 -2.43
N ASN A 43 -13.20 14.49 -1.23
CA ASN A 43 -13.79 14.06 0.05
C ASN A 43 -13.91 12.53 0.19
N ARG A 44 -13.00 11.80 -0.42
CA ARG A 44 -12.98 10.34 -0.38
C ARG A 44 -11.83 9.83 0.46
N PHE A 45 -12.06 8.66 1.04
CA PHE A 45 -11.02 7.83 1.65
C PHE A 45 -11.05 6.44 1.02
N VAL A 46 -9.90 5.80 0.96
CA VAL A 46 -9.77 4.43 0.51
C VAL A 46 -9.04 3.61 1.58
N TRP A 47 -9.45 2.36 1.75
CA TRP A 47 -8.84 1.45 2.71
C TRP A 47 -8.95 0.01 2.28
N SER A 48 -8.05 -0.81 2.81
CA SER A 48 -8.04 -2.25 2.61
C SER A 48 -8.72 -2.96 3.77
N LEU A 49 -9.42 -4.05 3.47
CA LEU A 49 -10.03 -4.96 4.42
C LEU A 49 -9.27 -6.29 4.44
N PHE A 50 -8.45 -6.47 5.48
CA PHE A 50 -7.49 -7.56 5.59
C PHE A 50 -8.11 -8.94 5.52
N ASP A 51 -9.14 -9.20 6.34
CA ASP A 51 -9.76 -10.52 6.43
C ASP A 51 -10.72 -10.78 5.26
N ALA A 52 -11.33 -9.72 4.74
CA ALA A 52 -12.30 -9.80 3.64
C ALA A 52 -11.64 -9.99 2.26
N GLY A 53 -10.40 -9.56 2.08
CA GLY A 53 -9.80 -9.51 0.74
C GLY A 53 -10.43 -8.45 -0.16
N GLU A 54 -10.74 -7.28 0.40
CA GLU A 54 -11.46 -6.22 -0.28
C GLU A 54 -10.75 -4.87 -0.16
N ILE A 55 -11.03 -3.97 -1.10
CA ILE A 55 -10.73 -2.53 -1.01
C ILE A 55 -12.06 -1.78 -1.02
N TRP A 56 -12.21 -0.84 -0.09
CA TRP A 56 -13.38 0.03 -0.05
C TRP A 56 -12.99 1.48 -0.29
N VAL A 57 -13.83 2.18 -1.03
CA VAL A 57 -13.74 3.63 -1.24
C VAL A 57 -14.98 4.27 -0.66
N GLY A 58 -14.81 5.15 0.31
CA GLY A 58 -15.87 5.92 0.93
C GLY A 58 -15.91 7.35 0.40
N ASP A 59 -17.05 7.79 -0.07
CA ASP A 59 -17.36 9.18 -0.36
C ASP A 59 -18.01 9.80 0.88
N PHE A 60 -17.35 10.77 1.48
CA PHE A 60 -17.74 11.48 2.70
C PHE A 60 -18.17 12.93 2.41
N THR A 61 -18.67 13.20 1.20
CA THR A 61 -19.27 14.52 0.88
C THR A 61 -20.42 14.83 1.85
N ASP A 62 -21.22 13.83 2.20
CA ASP A 62 -22.07 13.84 3.39
C ASP A 62 -21.40 12.94 4.45
N ALA A 63 -20.67 13.56 5.37
CA ALA A 63 -19.91 12.83 6.40
C ALA A 63 -20.78 11.98 7.32
N ALA A 64 -22.05 12.36 7.52
CA ALA A 64 -23.00 11.60 8.34
C ALA A 64 -23.58 10.39 7.62
N LYS A 65 -23.57 10.38 6.29
CA LYS A 65 -24.14 9.33 5.44
C LYS A 65 -23.18 8.96 4.30
N PRO A 66 -21.99 8.45 4.60
CA PRO A 66 -21.00 8.14 3.58
C PRO A 66 -21.50 7.06 2.63
N LYS A 67 -21.15 7.21 1.35
CA LYS A 67 -21.42 6.20 0.32
C LYS A 67 -20.20 5.32 0.15
N ILE A 68 -20.38 4.02 0.26
CA ILE A 68 -19.29 3.05 0.20
C ILE A 68 -19.36 2.26 -1.10
N GLN A 69 -18.29 2.34 -1.89
CA GLN A 69 -18.05 1.45 -3.01
C GLN A 69 -17.07 0.35 -2.58
N LYS A 70 -17.42 -0.90 -2.89
CA LYS A 70 -16.63 -2.08 -2.52
C LYS A 70 -16.01 -2.70 -3.76
N PHE A 71 -14.74 -3.09 -3.64
CA PHE A 71 -14.02 -3.92 -4.61
C PHE A 71 -13.71 -5.24 -3.93
N GLU A 72 -14.48 -6.24 -4.25
CA GLU A 72 -14.41 -7.58 -3.64
C GLU A 72 -13.41 -8.48 -4.40
N ASN A 73 -12.92 -9.53 -3.74
CA ASN A 73 -12.05 -10.55 -4.34
C ASN A 73 -10.76 -9.98 -4.96
N ILE A 74 -10.18 -8.94 -4.33
CA ILE A 74 -8.96 -8.29 -4.84
C ILE A 74 -7.68 -9.07 -4.51
N GLY A 75 -7.77 -10.11 -3.72
CA GLY A 75 -6.66 -10.96 -3.28
C GLY A 75 -6.65 -11.24 -1.79
N THR A 76 -5.70 -12.06 -1.34
CA THR A 76 -5.65 -12.55 0.03
C THR A 76 -4.91 -11.56 0.93
N GLN A 77 -5.59 -11.14 2.00
CA GLN A 77 -5.02 -10.28 3.04
C GLN A 77 -4.36 -9.01 2.50
N PRO A 78 -5.10 -8.13 1.78
CA PRO A 78 -4.56 -6.83 1.43
C PRO A 78 -4.16 -6.10 2.72
N TYR A 79 -3.00 -5.46 2.70
CA TYR A 79 -2.46 -4.80 3.88
C TYR A 79 -2.34 -3.29 3.64
N ASP A 80 -1.13 -2.75 3.69
CA ASP A 80 -0.96 -1.33 3.47
C ASP A 80 -1.13 -0.93 2.00
N GLY A 81 -1.56 0.29 1.81
CA GLY A 81 -1.79 0.86 0.50
C GLY A 81 -1.16 2.24 0.33
N LEU A 82 -0.92 2.59 -0.92
CA LEU A 82 -0.39 3.88 -1.34
C LEU A 82 -1.29 4.49 -2.41
N ILE A 83 -1.56 5.78 -2.30
CA ILE A 83 -2.13 6.57 -3.40
C ILE A 83 -0.98 7.22 -4.19
N THR A 84 -1.07 7.15 -5.52
CA THR A 84 -0.14 7.87 -6.40
C THR A 84 -0.22 9.38 -6.18
N PRO A 85 0.86 10.14 -6.41
CA PRO A 85 0.90 11.58 -6.12
C PRO A 85 -0.18 12.41 -6.85
N ASN A 86 -0.68 11.92 -8.00
CA ASN A 86 -1.79 12.54 -8.73
C ASN A 86 -3.17 12.18 -8.17
N GLY A 87 -3.24 11.36 -7.11
CA GLY A 87 -4.48 10.92 -6.48
C GLY A 87 -5.31 9.92 -7.29
N ARG A 88 -4.77 9.37 -8.40
CA ARG A 88 -5.53 8.53 -9.31
C ARG A 88 -5.60 7.07 -8.88
N TYR A 89 -4.48 6.48 -8.49
CA TYR A 89 -4.41 5.06 -8.24
C TYR A 89 -4.15 4.74 -6.78
N TYR A 90 -4.89 3.78 -6.26
CA TYR A 90 -4.60 3.15 -4.98
C TYR A 90 -4.01 1.76 -5.23
N MET A 91 -2.85 1.49 -4.64
CA MET A 91 -2.17 0.20 -4.69
C MET A 91 -2.16 -0.41 -3.31
N ALA A 92 -2.59 -1.66 -3.19
CA ALA A 92 -2.50 -2.43 -1.94
C ALA A 92 -1.64 -3.68 -2.14
N GLY A 93 -0.63 -3.86 -1.29
CA GLY A 93 0.16 -5.09 -1.23
C GLY A 93 -0.64 -6.23 -0.60
N LEU A 94 -0.44 -7.46 -1.06
CA LEU A 94 -1.13 -8.62 -0.56
C LEU A 94 -0.24 -9.38 0.42
N PHE A 95 -0.63 -9.43 1.70
CA PHE A 95 0.14 -10.14 2.73
C PHE A 95 0.02 -11.65 2.59
N GLY A 96 -1.14 -12.15 2.18
CA GLY A 96 -1.43 -13.59 2.08
C GLY A 96 -0.88 -14.26 0.84
N GLU A 97 -0.45 -13.50 -0.17
CA GLU A 97 0.06 -14.00 -1.45
C GLU A 97 0.97 -12.98 -2.13
N ASP A 98 1.70 -13.41 -3.15
CA ASP A 98 2.47 -12.48 -3.97
C ASP A 98 1.54 -11.66 -4.89
N GLY A 99 1.91 -10.40 -5.11
CA GLY A 99 1.18 -9.49 -5.97
C GLY A 99 0.59 -8.28 -5.25
N MET A 100 -0.07 -7.46 -6.02
CA MET A 100 -0.70 -6.23 -5.54
C MET A 100 -2.07 -6.06 -6.20
N ALA A 101 -2.99 -5.41 -5.50
CA ALA A 101 -4.25 -4.92 -6.04
C ALA A 101 -4.11 -3.44 -6.42
N LEU A 102 -4.69 -3.06 -7.55
CA LEU A 102 -4.69 -1.70 -8.08
C LEU A 102 -6.13 -1.28 -8.37
N VAL A 103 -6.51 -0.10 -7.86
CA VAL A 103 -7.81 0.54 -8.14
C VAL A 103 -7.55 1.90 -8.79
N ASP A 104 -8.19 2.16 -9.95
CA ASP A 104 -8.24 3.49 -10.56
C ASP A 104 -9.36 4.29 -9.90
N LEU A 105 -9.01 5.23 -9.02
CA LEU A 105 -9.96 6.06 -8.28
C LEU A 105 -10.68 7.10 -9.17
N TRP A 106 -10.18 7.35 -10.38
CA TRP A 106 -10.84 8.20 -11.36
C TRP A 106 -11.85 7.41 -12.21
N HIS A 107 -11.62 6.10 -12.36
CA HIS A 107 -12.46 5.16 -13.12
C HIS A 107 -12.82 3.93 -12.27
N PRO A 108 -13.51 4.13 -11.14
CA PRO A 108 -13.80 3.04 -10.21
C PRO A 108 -14.75 1.97 -10.81
N GLU A 109 -15.47 2.31 -11.87
CA GLU A 109 -16.32 1.38 -12.62
C GLU A 109 -15.52 0.26 -13.31
N GLN A 110 -14.21 0.45 -13.52
CA GLN A 110 -13.32 -0.57 -14.10
C GLN A 110 -12.98 -1.70 -13.12
N GLY A 111 -13.33 -1.52 -11.85
CA GLY A 111 -13.02 -2.50 -10.81
C GLY A 111 -11.56 -2.46 -10.35
N ALA A 112 -11.20 -3.42 -9.50
CA ALA A 112 -9.82 -3.65 -9.10
C ALA A 112 -9.15 -4.64 -10.03
N ARG A 113 -7.84 -4.48 -10.26
CA ARG A 113 -7.03 -5.43 -11.03
C ARG A 113 -5.79 -5.89 -10.27
N ARG A 114 -5.33 -7.09 -10.57
CA ARG A 114 -4.10 -7.65 -10.03
C ARG A 114 -2.91 -7.23 -10.90
N ILE A 115 -1.84 -6.81 -10.24
CA ILE A 115 -0.56 -6.48 -10.86
C ILE A 115 0.58 -7.15 -10.10
N LEU A 116 1.75 -7.27 -10.72
CA LEU A 116 2.97 -7.80 -10.11
C LEU A 116 2.77 -9.16 -9.42
N SER A 117 2.24 -10.16 -10.11
CA SER A 117 1.94 -11.49 -9.55
C SER A 117 3.16 -12.22 -8.96
N GLY A 118 4.37 -11.83 -9.32
CA GLY A 118 5.61 -12.36 -8.76
C GLY A 118 6.24 -11.48 -7.69
N TYR A 119 5.52 -10.46 -7.21
CA TYR A 119 5.98 -9.54 -6.18
C TYR A 119 5.65 -10.04 -4.79
N GLY A 120 6.56 -9.86 -3.85
CA GLY A 120 6.21 -9.79 -2.46
C GLY A 120 7.02 -10.68 -1.56
N LYS A 121 6.36 -11.63 -0.90
CA LYS A 121 6.95 -12.36 0.20
C LYS A 121 7.88 -13.51 -0.23
N GLY A 122 7.69 -14.05 -1.43
CA GLY A 122 8.45 -15.23 -1.85
C GLY A 122 8.24 -16.41 -0.90
N GLU A 123 9.26 -17.27 -0.75
CA GLU A 123 9.26 -18.43 0.13
C GLU A 123 9.93 -18.17 1.49
N GLU A 124 10.60 -17.03 1.66
CA GLU A 124 11.30 -16.68 2.89
C GLU A 124 10.34 -16.38 4.02
N LYS A 125 10.71 -16.82 5.25
CA LYS A 125 9.94 -16.49 6.45
C LYS A 125 10.02 -14.98 6.73
N LEU A 126 8.88 -14.33 6.67
CA LEU A 126 8.78 -12.90 6.95
C LEU A 126 8.71 -12.63 8.46
N PRO A 127 9.26 -11.50 8.92
CA PRO A 127 9.02 -11.01 10.27
C PRO A 127 7.52 -10.77 10.52
N VAL A 128 7.04 -11.09 11.72
CA VAL A 128 5.61 -11.12 12.09
C VAL A 128 4.84 -9.81 11.80
N TYR A 129 5.52 -8.70 11.78
CA TYR A 129 4.92 -7.37 11.65
C TYR A 129 5.36 -6.65 10.35
N LYS A 130 5.79 -7.39 9.35
CA LYS A 130 6.45 -6.79 8.18
C LYS A 130 5.71 -7.01 6.88
N MET A 131 4.91 -6.05 6.55
CA MET A 131 4.59 -5.66 5.18
C MET A 131 4.94 -4.18 5.02
N PRO A 132 5.15 -3.70 3.78
CA PRO A 132 5.34 -2.27 3.56
C PRO A 132 4.20 -1.49 4.18
N HIS A 133 4.52 -0.60 5.12
CA HIS A 133 3.53 0.28 5.71
C HIS A 133 3.11 1.38 4.73
N LEU A 134 2.00 2.02 5.02
CA LEU A 134 1.54 3.20 4.31
C LEU A 134 2.71 4.22 4.22
N ARG A 135 3.16 4.55 3.01
CA ARG A 135 4.42 5.22 2.68
C ARG A 135 5.68 4.34 2.73
N GLY A 136 5.53 3.03 2.86
CA GLY A 136 6.65 2.09 2.66
C GLY A 136 7.12 1.98 1.22
N TRP A 137 6.42 2.64 0.27
CA TRP A 137 6.75 2.69 -1.14
C TRP A 137 7.13 4.11 -1.56
N ALA A 138 8.00 4.22 -2.55
CA ALA A 138 8.45 5.51 -3.04
C ALA A 138 8.02 5.74 -4.49
N VAL A 139 7.83 6.99 -4.84
CA VAL A 139 7.63 7.42 -6.23
C VAL A 139 8.76 8.38 -6.62
N ALA A 140 9.42 8.10 -7.73
CA ALA A 140 10.42 8.97 -8.34
C ALA A 140 10.17 9.03 -9.85
N GLY A 141 9.78 10.22 -10.33
CA GLY A 141 9.32 10.40 -11.70
C GLY A 141 8.09 9.54 -12.01
N LYS A 142 8.14 8.77 -13.08
CA LYS A 142 7.06 7.86 -13.47
C LYS A 142 7.16 6.45 -12.85
N TYR A 143 8.11 6.21 -11.98
CA TYR A 143 8.34 4.90 -11.39
C TYR A 143 7.97 4.86 -9.92
N ALA A 144 7.28 3.79 -9.54
CA ALA A 144 7.12 3.40 -8.15
C ALA A 144 8.20 2.37 -7.77
N TYR A 145 8.77 2.54 -6.59
CA TYR A 145 9.76 1.64 -5.99
C TYR A 145 9.08 0.89 -4.86
N VAL A 146 9.00 -0.42 -4.99
CA VAL A 146 8.16 -1.27 -4.14
C VAL A 146 9.03 -2.35 -3.49
N PRO A 147 9.05 -2.44 -2.14
CA PRO A 147 9.86 -3.43 -1.46
C PRO A 147 9.27 -4.83 -1.62
N ALA A 148 10.05 -5.76 -2.16
CA ALA A 148 9.75 -7.19 -2.21
C ALA A 148 10.48 -7.88 -1.05
N ILE A 149 9.86 -7.89 0.13
CA ILE A 149 10.49 -8.22 1.41
C ILE A 149 11.17 -9.58 1.40
N GLY A 150 10.45 -10.62 1.02
CA GLY A 150 10.97 -11.99 1.03
C GLY A 150 11.91 -12.33 -0.14
N ARG A 151 12.22 -11.36 -1.00
CA ARG A 151 13.11 -11.54 -2.15
C ARG A 151 14.39 -10.72 -2.08
N HIS A 152 14.55 -9.89 -1.04
CA HIS A 152 15.67 -8.94 -0.89
C HIS A 152 15.84 -8.06 -2.14
N GLU A 153 14.72 -7.55 -2.62
CA GLU A 153 14.67 -6.73 -3.84
C GLU A 153 13.76 -5.52 -3.64
N VAL A 154 14.05 -4.46 -4.38
CA VAL A 154 13.13 -3.38 -4.64
C VAL A 154 12.70 -3.48 -6.10
N LEU A 155 11.41 -3.65 -6.34
CA LEU A 155 10.86 -3.63 -7.70
C LEU A 155 10.69 -2.20 -8.17
N VAL A 156 10.99 -1.97 -9.44
CA VAL A 156 10.72 -0.72 -10.13
C VAL A 156 9.52 -0.95 -11.03
N LEU A 157 8.44 -0.25 -10.75
CA LEU A 157 7.17 -0.36 -11.43
C LEU A 157 6.93 0.88 -12.28
N ASP A 158 6.72 0.73 -13.57
CA ASP A 158 6.29 1.83 -14.44
C ASP A 158 4.80 2.13 -14.20
N MET A 159 4.47 3.32 -13.70
CA MET A 159 3.09 3.69 -13.33
C MET A 159 2.20 4.07 -14.55
N GLU A 160 2.77 4.17 -15.75
CA GLU A 160 1.99 4.38 -16.97
C GLU A 160 1.42 3.05 -17.48
N THR A 161 2.23 1.99 -17.41
CA THR A 161 1.86 0.65 -17.91
C THR A 161 1.45 -0.31 -16.82
N TRP A 162 1.84 -0.04 -15.58
CA TRP A 162 1.72 -0.93 -14.42
C TRP A 162 2.45 -2.26 -14.61
N GLN A 163 3.56 -2.21 -15.35
CA GLN A 163 4.45 -3.35 -15.58
C GLN A 163 5.76 -3.16 -14.79
N GLU A 164 6.37 -4.28 -14.46
CA GLU A 164 7.71 -4.27 -13.89
C GLU A 164 8.71 -3.72 -14.90
N ALA A 165 9.43 -2.67 -14.51
CA ALA A 165 10.48 -2.04 -15.31
C ALA A 165 11.90 -2.43 -14.84
N GLY A 166 12.02 -3.14 -13.73
CA GLY A 166 13.30 -3.64 -13.23
C GLY A 166 13.24 -4.12 -11.78
N ARG A 167 14.32 -4.73 -11.36
CA ARG A 167 14.55 -5.20 -9.98
C ARG A 167 15.92 -4.75 -9.51
N ILE A 168 15.99 -4.35 -8.26
CA ILE A 168 17.24 -3.89 -7.64
C ILE A 168 17.48 -4.77 -6.41
N LYS A 169 18.55 -5.55 -6.44
CA LYS A 169 19.00 -6.31 -5.28
C LYS A 169 19.43 -5.38 -4.17
N VAL A 170 19.04 -5.67 -2.95
CA VAL A 170 19.38 -4.92 -1.74
C VAL A 170 19.92 -5.86 -0.66
N ALA A 171 20.52 -5.27 0.39
CA ALA A 171 21.28 -6.02 1.39
C ALA A 171 20.47 -6.98 2.25
N GLY A 172 19.19 -6.70 2.47
CA GLY A 172 18.34 -7.50 3.35
C GLY A 172 16.86 -7.45 2.97
N GLN A 173 15.98 -7.82 3.89
CA GLN A 173 14.53 -7.73 3.71
C GLN A 173 14.09 -6.26 3.73
N PRO A 174 13.78 -5.62 2.58
CA PRO A 174 13.42 -4.21 2.54
C PRO A 174 12.04 -3.98 3.17
N VAL A 175 11.93 -2.94 4.02
CA VAL A 175 10.68 -2.63 4.73
C VAL A 175 10.08 -1.31 4.26
N PHE A 176 10.86 -0.24 4.31
CA PHE A 176 10.45 1.06 3.83
C PHE A 176 11.36 1.52 2.71
N VAL A 177 10.75 2.12 1.72
CA VAL A 177 11.41 2.72 0.57
C VAL A 177 10.96 4.18 0.49
N ILE A 178 11.90 5.11 0.57
CA ILE A 178 11.61 6.54 0.63
C ILE A 178 12.39 7.26 -0.46
N ALA A 179 11.71 8.01 -1.31
CA ALA A 179 12.35 8.83 -2.31
C ALA A 179 12.86 10.15 -1.71
N ARG A 180 14.07 10.54 -2.09
CA ARG A 180 14.55 11.90 -1.85
C ARG A 180 13.67 12.89 -2.61
N PRO A 181 13.37 14.09 -2.07
CA PRO A 181 12.42 15.03 -2.70
C PRO A 181 12.74 15.42 -4.14
N ASP A 182 14.00 15.39 -4.54
CA ASP A 182 14.43 15.68 -5.92
C ASP A 182 14.28 14.48 -6.88
N GLY A 183 13.83 13.33 -6.38
CA GLY A 183 13.61 12.12 -7.17
C GLY A 183 14.87 11.43 -7.69
N ARG A 184 16.08 11.84 -7.25
CA ARG A 184 17.34 11.25 -7.74
C ARG A 184 17.77 10.01 -7.00
N GLN A 185 17.31 9.84 -5.78
CA GLN A 185 17.67 8.71 -4.92
C GLN A 185 16.45 8.13 -4.23
N VAL A 186 16.54 6.83 -3.98
CA VAL A 186 15.60 6.09 -3.16
C VAL A 186 16.39 5.41 -2.04
N TRP A 187 15.93 5.55 -0.82
CA TRP A 187 16.58 5.02 0.39
C TRP A 187 15.74 3.85 0.91
N VAL A 188 16.42 2.79 1.30
CA VAL A 188 15.79 1.52 1.69
C VAL A 188 16.32 1.07 3.04
N ASN A 189 15.47 0.88 4.03
CA ASN A 189 15.85 0.24 5.28
C ASN A 189 15.37 -1.21 5.32
N PHE A 190 15.86 -1.96 6.29
CA PHE A 190 15.68 -3.40 6.34
C PHE A 190 15.03 -3.88 7.65
N ALA A 191 14.45 -5.08 7.60
CA ALA A 191 14.07 -5.83 8.78
C ALA A 191 15.30 -6.43 9.48
N PHE A 192 15.14 -6.88 10.71
CA PHE A 192 16.16 -7.65 11.41
C PHE A 192 16.53 -8.91 10.57
N PRO A 193 17.83 -9.30 10.48
CA PRO A 193 18.96 -8.79 11.24
C PRO A 193 19.66 -7.55 10.63
N ASP A 194 19.26 -7.10 9.44
CA ASP A 194 19.95 -6.06 8.68
C ASP A 194 19.46 -4.64 9.00
N ASN A 195 18.66 -4.50 10.05
CA ASN A 195 17.99 -3.25 10.45
C ASN A 195 18.93 -2.10 10.86
N GLY A 196 20.24 -2.37 11.01
CA GLY A 196 21.28 -1.36 11.19
C GLY A 196 21.81 -0.77 9.88
N ASN A 197 21.31 -1.20 8.71
CA ASN A 197 21.78 -0.76 7.41
C ASN A 197 20.72 0.02 6.64
N VAL A 198 21.18 0.87 5.73
CA VAL A 198 20.36 1.59 4.76
C VAL A 198 21.06 1.55 3.40
N ASP A 199 20.38 1.08 2.38
CA ASP A 199 20.84 1.15 1.01
C ASP A 199 20.34 2.43 0.33
N VAL A 200 21.22 3.06 -0.45
CA VAL A 200 20.91 4.22 -1.29
C VAL A 200 20.92 3.78 -2.74
N ILE A 201 19.78 3.83 -3.37
CA ILE A 201 19.56 3.52 -4.78
C ILE A 201 19.64 4.81 -5.59
N ASP A 202 20.43 4.82 -6.64
CA ASP A 202 20.42 5.85 -7.68
C ASP A 202 19.29 5.53 -8.67
N VAL A 203 18.38 6.49 -8.87
CA VAL A 203 17.18 6.30 -9.69
C VAL A 203 17.51 6.15 -11.18
N GLU A 204 18.49 6.90 -11.67
CA GLU A 204 18.93 6.84 -13.07
C GLU A 204 19.65 5.52 -13.38
N LYS A 205 20.58 5.13 -12.50
CA LYS A 205 21.37 3.90 -12.65
C LYS A 205 20.58 2.64 -12.30
N ARG A 206 19.48 2.77 -11.53
CA ARG A 206 18.69 1.66 -10.98
C ARG A 206 19.55 0.64 -10.25
N SER A 207 20.43 1.11 -9.41
CA SER A 207 21.35 0.28 -8.64
C SER A 207 21.66 0.90 -7.28
N VAL A 208 22.02 0.06 -6.32
CA VAL A 208 22.57 0.52 -5.04
C VAL A 208 23.93 1.16 -5.29
N VAL A 209 24.06 2.42 -4.90
CA VAL A 209 25.31 3.19 -5.05
C VAL A 209 26.03 3.41 -3.74
N LYS A 210 25.33 3.21 -2.61
CA LYS A 210 25.90 3.35 -1.28
C LYS A 210 25.13 2.51 -0.28
N GLN A 211 25.84 1.90 0.64
CA GLN A 211 25.30 1.31 1.86
C GLN A 211 25.80 2.12 3.05
N LEU A 212 24.89 2.45 3.95
CA LEU A 212 25.15 3.16 5.19
C LEU A 212 24.88 2.22 6.36
N ALA A 213 25.78 2.24 7.34
CA ALA A 213 25.61 1.59 8.65
C ALA A 213 25.77 2.67 9.70
N PRO A 214 24.70 3.40 10.05
CA PRO A 214 24.72 4.50 11.00
C PRO A 214 24.94 4.04 12.44
#